data_b5816d1aeaab97604f4d062735721d2c
#
_entry.id   b5816d1aeaab97604f4d062735721d2c
#
_cell.length_a   1.000
_cell.length_b   1.000
_cell.length_c   1.000
_cell.angle_alpha   90.00
_cell.angle_beta   90.00
_cell.angle_gamma   90.00
#
_symmetry.space_group_name_H-M   'P 1'
#
loop_
_entity.id
_entity.type
_entity.pdbx_description
1 polymer ?
#
loop_
_entity_poly.entity_id
_entity_poly.type
_entity_poly.pdbx_seq_one_letter_code
_entity_poly.pdbx_strand_id
1 'polypeptide(L)'
;HALGDDEAYVRAAIKAGFQTLGFSDHTPWPYPAYRSNMRIELPEFAGYIENLTRLREKYADQIEIKIGLECEYFETYLPWLTDLAATHHLDYLLLGNHFSAPEDGDHVYYTPPLSDEQIAGYGELSEKALASGIYSCFAHPDIYARGMTELSDTVRSVARSISRAASVMDVPLELNIPSFELACCSPETLTAYRTLWEELLSSPVKVILGIDAHNPR
;
A
#
# COMPACT_ATOMS: atom_id res chain seq x y z
N HIS A 1 1.03 -3.19 13.32
CA HIS A 1 1.89 -4.39 13.43
C HIS A 1 3.38 -4.05 13.29
N ALA A 2 3.72 -2.82 12.99
CA ALA A 2 5.10 -2.32 12.98
C ALA A 2 5.73 -2.31 14.40
N LEU A 3 7.05 -2.40 14.47
CA LEU A 3 7.80 -2.42 15.73
C LEU A 3 8.17 -1.01 16.20
N GLY A 4 8.21 -0.77 17.51
CA GLY A 4 8.60 0.50 18.09
C GLY A 4 7.43 1.48 18.23
N ASP A 5 7.77 2.73 18.56
CA ASP A 5 6.82 3.83 18.63
C ASP A 5 6.98 4.81 17.45
N ASP A 6 5.94 5.60 17.16
CA ASP A 6 5.94 6.52 16.01
C ASP A 6 7.10 7.51 16.08
N GLU A 7 7.49 7.97 17.29
CA GLU A 7 8.58 8.91 17.45
C GLU A 7 9.94 8.30 17.08
N ALA A 8 10.12 6.99 17.24
CA ALA A 8 11.34 6.31 16.82
C ALA A 8 11.50 6.35 15.28
N TYR A 9 10.41 6.23 14.53
CA TYR A 9 10.42 6.39 13.06
C TYR A 9 10.77 7.82 12.65
N VAL A 10 10.19 8.83 13.32
CA VAL A 10 10.53 10.24 13.07
C VAL A 10 12.03 10.49 13.28
N ARG A 11 12.58 10.03 14.39
CA ARG A 11 14.02 10.19 14.71
C ARG A 11 14.92 9.44 13.72
N ALA A 12 14.50 8.24 13.30
CA ALA A 12 15.24 7.46 12.30
C ALA A 12 15.25 8.17 10.95
N ALA A 13 14.12 8.71 10.50
CA ALA A 13 14.01 9.47 9.26
C ALA A 13 14.86 10.75 9.29
N ILE A 14 14.82 11.51 10.37
CA ILE A 14 15.69 12.70 10.56
C ILE A 14 17.17 12.31 10.49
N LYS A 15 17.55 11.24 11.21
CA LYS A 15 18.94 10.74 11.21
C LYS A 15 19.41 10.29 9.83
N ALA A 16 18.49 9.72 9.03
CA ALA A 16 18.77 9.31 7.65
C ALA A 16 18.76 10.48 6.64
N GLY A 17 18.40 11.69 7.07
CA GLY A 17 18.39 12.89 6.23
C GLY A 17 17.13 13.07 5.39
N PHE A 18 16.03 12.38 5.70
CA PHE A 18 14.76 12.61 5.03
C PHE A 18 14.20 13.99 5.37
N GLN A 19 13.57 14.62 4.38
CA GLN A 19 12.90 15.92 4.54
C GLN A 19 11.41 15.76 4.82
N THR A 20 10.82 14.64 4.38
CA THR A 20 9.41 14.31 4.59
C THR A 20 9.29 12.87 5.02
N LEU A 21 8.43 12.59 5.99
CA LEU A 21 8.04 11.23 6.43
C LEU A 21 6.54 11.09 6.34
N GLY A 22 6.06 10.07 5.65
CA GLY A 22 4.65 9.69 5.63
C GLY A 22 4.38 8.51 6.55
N PHE A 23 3.35 8.61 7.38
CA PHE A 23 2.78 7.50 8.12
C PHE A 23 1.55 6.98 7.38
N SER A 24 1.46 5.68 7.18
CA SER A 24 0.38 5.01 6.43
C SER A 24 0.05 3.66 7.03
N ASP A 25 -0.44 3.65 8.27
CA ASP A 25 -0.95 2.44 8.88
C ASP A 25 -2.14 1.87 8.10
N HIS A 26 -2.39 0.55 8.26
CA HIS A 26 -3.53 -0.09 7.62
C HIS A 26 -4.85 0.46 8.14
N THR A 27 -5.78 0.68 7.21
CA THR A 27 -7.11 1.24 7.50
C THR A 27 -7.84 0.46 8.59
N PRO A 28 -8.35 1.15 9.65
CA PRO A 28 -9.14 0.53 10.72
C PRO A 28 -10.59 0.31 10.27
N TRP A 29 -10.82 -0.66 9.38
CA TRP A 29 -12.15 -0.91 8.82
C TRP A 29 -13.22 -1.12 9.90
N PRO A 30 -14.47 -0.65 9.70
CA PRO A 30 -15.52 -0.68 10.71
C PRO A 30 -16.20 -2.06 10.79
N TYR A 31 -15.42 -3.13 10.88
CA TYR A 31 -15.96 -4.47 10.98
C TYR A 31 -16.69 -4.69 12.31
N PRO A 32 -17.93 -5.23 12.32
CA PRO A 32 -18.74 -5.30 13.53
C PRO A 32 -18.15 -6.18 14.63
N ALA A 33 -17.53 -7.29 14.29
CA ALA A 33 -17.02 -8.28 15.24
C ALA A 33 -15.60 -8.77 14.99
N TYR A 34 -15.10 -8.62 13.75
CA TYR A 34 -13.76 -9.07 13.36
C TYR A 34 -12.71 -8.11 13.91
N ARG A 35 -11.61 -8.66 14.41
CA ARG A 35 -10.42 -7.91 14.82
C ARG A 35 -9.22 -8.42 14.04
N SER A 36 -8.61 -7.54 13.29
CA SER A 36 -7.36 -7.81 12.57
C SER A 36 -6.16 -7.52 13.47
N ASN A 37 -5.14 -8.35 13.39
CA ASN A 37 -3.84 -8.09 14.02
C ASN A 37 -2.92 -7.20 13.17
N MET A 38 -3.32 -6.84 11.97
CA MET A 38 -2.59 -5.93 11.07
C MET A 38 -2.93 -4.47 11.32
N ARG A 39 -4.12 -4.17 11.85
CA ARG A 39 -4.74 -2.85 11.85
C ARG A 39 -4.84 -2.27 13.24
N ILE A 40 -4.79 -0.94 13.32
CA ILE A 40 -5.25 -0.22 14.50
C ILE A 40 -6.74 -0.50 14.67
N GLU A 41 -7.19 -0.71 15.89
CA GLU A 41 -8.63 -0.80 16.15
C GLU A 41 -9.30 0.56 15.99
N LEU A 42 -10.50 0.60 15.41
CA LEU A 42 -11.21 1.84 15.11
C LEU A 42 -11.37 2.77 16.34
N PRO A 43 -11.65 2.28 17.57
CA PRO A 43 -11.69 3.13 18.76
C PRO A 43 -10.35 3.80 19.12
N GLU A 44 -9.21 3.23 18.69
CA GLU A 44 -7.87 3.75 18.99
C GLU A 44 -7.38 4.74 17.92
N PHE A 45 -8.06 4.79 16.77
CA PHE A 45 -7.62 5.59 15.61
C PHE A 45 -7.51 7.09 15.91
N ALA A 46 -8.45 7.65 16.67
CA ALA A 46 -8.38 9.07 17.06
C ALA A 46 -7.10 9.39 17.87
N GLY A 47 -6.71 8.49 18.78
CA GLY A 47 -5.47 8.62 19.55
C GLY A 47 -4.21 8.51 18.70
N TYR A 48 -4.23 7.65 17.67
CA TYR A 48 -3.16 7.56 16.67
C TYR A 48 -2.99 8.89 15.92
N ILE A 49 -4.06 9.46 15.40
CA ILE A 49 -4.04 10.77 14.70
C ILE A 49 -3.53 11.88 15.63
N GLU A 50 -4.01 11.94 16.88
CA GLU A 50 -3.56 12.92 17.86
C GLU A 50 -2.07 12.80 18.13
N ASN A 51 -1.54 11.59 18.32
CA ASN A 51 -0.12 11.35 18.51
C ASN A 51 0.72 11.81 17.32
N LEU A 52 0.33 11.46 16.09
CA LEU A 52 1.04 11.89 14.89
C LEU A 52 0.98 13.41 14.67
N THR A 53 -0.16 14.04 14.98
CA THR A 53 -0.30 15.50 14.92
C THR A 53 0.66 16.18 15.91
N ARG A 54 0.75 15.68 17.13
CA ARG A 54 1.69 16.17 18.14
C ARG A 54 3.16 16.00 17.68
N LEU A 55 3.50 14.87 17.03
CA LEU A 55 4.84 14.66 16.48
C LEU A 55 5.12 15.60 15.30
N ARG A 56 4.13 15.84 14.43
CA ARG A 56 4.21 16.83 13.34
C ARG A 56 4.57 18.22 13.87
N GLU A 57 3.90 18.67 14.92
CA GLU A 57 4.21 19.97 15.55
C GLU A 57 5.60 19.98 16.23
N LYS A 58 5.92 18.91 16.97
CA LYS A 58 7.18 18.79 17.71
C LYS A 58 8.41 18.83 16.82
N TYR A 59 8.34 18.28 15.62
CA TYR A 59 9.47 18.14 14.70
C TYR A 59 9.38 19.03 13.46
N ALA A 60 8.47 20.02 13.45
CA ALA A 60 8.15 20.85 12.28
C ALA A 60 9.37 21.61 11.69
N ASP A 61 10.38 21.90 12.48
CA ASP A 61 11.63 22.55 12.07
C ASP A 61 12.69 21.58 11.52
N GLN A 62 12.47 20.27 11.61
CA GLN A 62 13.43 19.23 11.25
C GLN A 62 12.94 18.34 10.11
N ILE A 63 11.64 18.00 10.08
CA ILE A 63 11.05 17.10 9.09
C ILE A 63 9.56 17.41 8.90
N GLU A 64 9.10 17.36 7.65
CA GLU A 64 7.67 17.41 7.36
C GLU A 64 7.04 16.03 7.61
N ILE A 65 5.99 15.96 8.44
CA ILE A 65 5.26 14.71 8.69
C ILE A 65 3.92 14.76 7.97
N LYS A 66 3.64 13.75 7.14
CA LYS A 66 2.37 13.50 6.47
C LYS A 66 1.65 12.33 7.12
N ILE A 67 0.34 12.43 7.28
CA ILE A 67 -0.50 11.42 7.92
C ILE A 67 -1.46 10.87 6.87
N GLY A 68 -1.37 9.59 6.59
CA GLY A 68 -2.22 8.89 5.66
C GLY A 68 -2.62 7.52 6.17
N LEU A 69 -3.21 6.73 5.30
CA LEU A 69 -3.54 5.33 5.53
C LEU A 69 -3.19 4.50 4.30
N GLU A 70 -2.82 3.25 4.53
CA GLU A 70 -2.78 2.23 3.51
C GLU A 70 -4.13 1.48 3.52
N CYS A 71 -4.79 1.48 2.36
CA CYS A 71 -6.18 1.07 2.24
C CYS A 71 -6.36 0.07 1.10
N GLU A 72 -7.12 -0.98 1.33
CA GLU A 72 -7.72 -1.76 0.27
C GLU A 72 -8.85 -0.96 -0.41
N TYR A 73 -9.24 -1.40 -1.59
CA TYR A 73 -10.46 -0.92 -2.23
C TYR A 73 -11.63 -1.87 -1.94
N PHE A 74 -12.53 -1.43 -1.06
CA PHE A 74 -13.82 -2.08 -0.82
C PHE A 74 -14.95 -1.13 -1.20
N GLU A 75 -15.62 -1.39 -2.32
CA GLU A 75 -16.65 -0.50 -2.88
C GLU A 75 -17.73 -0.14 -1.84
N THR A 76 -18.13 -1.10 -1.02
CA THR A 76 -19.13 -0.92 0.05
C THR A 76 -18.67 0.02 1.16
N TYR A 77 -17.37 0.10 1.41
CA TYR A 77 -16.77 0.96 2.44
C TYR A 77 -16.18 2.26 1.90
N LEU A 78 -16.23 2.49 0.60
CA LEU A 78 -15.64 3.69 -0.02
C LEU A 78 -16.20 5.01 0.54
N PRO A 79 -17.54 5.17 0.73
CA PRO A 79 -18.09 6.37 1.35
C PRO A 79 -17.59 6.58 2.79
N TRP A 80 -17.47 5.51 3.56
CA TRP A 80 -16.95 5.56 4.93
C TRP A 80 -15.47 5.96 4.95
N LEU A 81 -14.65 5.39 4.06
CA LEU A 81 -13.22 5.72 3.97
C LEU A 81 -12.99 7.20 3.61
N THR A 82 -13.76 7.72 2.65
CA THR A 82 -13.66 9.13 2.24
C THR A 82 -14.10 10.08 3.37
N ASP A 83 -15.13 9.72 4.11
CA ASP A 83 -15.59 10.49 5.28
C ASP A 83 -14.55 10.45 6.42
N LEU A 84 -13.97 9.27 6.70
CA LEU A 84 -12.89 9.12 7.69
C LEU A 84 -11.70 10.03 7.32
N ALA A 85 -11.26 9.97 6.07
CA ALA A 85 -10.12 10.77 5.58
C ALA A 85 -10.38 12.27 5.70
N ALA A 86 -11.59 12.72 5.34
CA ALA A 86 -11.99 14.11 5.46
C ALA A 86 -12.11 14.57 6.93
N THR A 87 -12.75 13.76 7.78
CA THR A 87 -12.95 14.06 9.21
C THR A 87 -11.63 14.21 9.96
N HIS A 88 -10.66 13.36 9.65
CA HIS A 88 -9.35 13.38 10.33
C HIS A 88 -8.28 14.16 9.54
N HIS A 89 -8.64 14.85 8.46
CA HIS A 89 -7.73 15.66 7.65
C HIS A 89 -6.48 14.88 7.21
N LEU A 90 -6.67 13.65 6.72
CA LEU A 90 -5.57 12.85 6.20
C LEU A 90 -4.94 13.52 4.99
N ASP A 91 -3.62 13.51 4.91
CA ASP A 91 -2.87 14.14 3.81
C ASP A 91 -2.95 13.29 2.52
N TYR A 92 -3.09 11.96 2.64
CA TYR A 92 -3.11 11.03 1.50
C TYR A 92 -3.69 9.66 1.87
N LEU A 93 -4.07 8.90 0.84
CA LEU A 93 -4.41 7.48 0.96
C LEU A 93 -3.52 6.70 -0.03
N LEU A 94 -2.92 5.61 0.43
CA LEU A 94 -2.22 4.64 -0.42
C LEU A 94 -3.17 3.50 -0.76
N LEU A 95 -3.15 3.05 -2.01
CA LEU A 95 -3.83 1.82 -2.38
C LEU A 95 -2.93 0.63 -2.04
N GLY A 96 -3.36 -0.24 -1.14
CA GLY A 96 -2.72 -1.50 -0.81
C GLY A 96 -3.73 -2.64 -0.90
N ASN A 97 -3.91 -3.23 -2.07
CA ASN A 97 -4.88 -4.32 -2.25
C ASN A 97 -4.34 -5.64 -1.70
N HIS A 98 -4.47 -5.86 -0.40
CA HIS A 98 -4.09 -7.11 0.24
C HIS A 98 -5.15 -8.19 0.12
N PHE A 99 -6.43 -7.82 0.13
CA PHE A 99 -7.57 -8.73 0.19
C PHE A 99 -8.57 -8.48 -0.93
N SER A 100 -9.21 -9.56 -1.40
CA SER A 100 -10.23 -9.50 -2.46
C SER A 100 -11.57 -8.94 -1.98
N ALA A 101 -11.83 -8.99 -0.68
CA ALA A 101 -13.05 -8.56 -0.01
C ALA A 101 -12.75 -8.23 1.46
N PRO A 102 -13.69 -7.60 2.18
CA PRO A 102 -13.56 -7.36 3.63
C PRO A 102 -13.23 -8.63 4.42
N GLU A 103 -12.30 -8.51 5.38
CA GLU A 103 -11.73 -9.64 6.14
C GLU A 103 -12.73 -10.30 7.10
N ASP A 104 -13.86 -9.67 7.39
CA ASP A 104 -14.95 -10.23 8.20
C ASP A 104 -15.85 -11.21 7.43
N GLY A 105 -15.55 -11.45 6.16
CA GLY A 105 -16.20 -12.42 5.27
C GLY A 105 -15.21 -13.30 4.53
N ASP A 106 -15.70 -14.01 3.51
CA ASP A 106 -14.86 -14.82 2.63
C ASP A 106 -13.97 -13.92 1.76
N HIS A 107 -12.66 -14.10 1.86
CA HIS A 107 -11.69 -13.31 1.12
C HIS A 107 -10.46 -14.13 0.69
N VAL A 108 -9.74 -13.60 -0.30
CA VAL A 108 -8.42 -14.09 -0.72
C VAL A 108 -7.38 -13.06 -0.29
N TYR A 109 -6.30 -13.52 0.35
CA TYR A 109 -5.11 -12.70 0.55
C TYR A 109 -4.23 -12.80 -0.70
N TYR A 110 -3.95 -11.67 -1.33
CA TYR A 110 -3.26 -11.60 -2.62
C TYR A 110 -1.74 -11.80 -2.51
N THR A 111 -1.36 -12.96 -1.99
CA THR A 111 0.04 -13.39 -1.94
C THR A 111 0.16 -14.80 -2.51
N PRO A 112 1.13 -15.09 -3.39
CA PRO A 112 1.29 -16.41 -3.98
C PRO A 112 1.40 -17.54 -2.92
N PRO A 113 0.87 -18.76 -3.23
CA PRO A 113 0.34 -19.17 -4.53
C PRO A 113 -1.10 -18.72 -4.76
N LEU A 114 -1.38 -18.23 -5.96
CA LEU A 114 -2.72 -17.79 -6.42
C LEU A 114 -3.10 -18.50 -7.71
N SER A 115 -4.40 -18.76 -7.90
CA SER A 115 -4.93 -19.21 -9.19
C SER A 115 -4.97 -18.07 -10.21
N ASP A 116 -5.03 -18.38 -11.50
CA ASP A 116 -5.19 -17.36 -12.55
C ASP A 116 -6.47 -16.54 -12.37
N GLU A 117 -7.54 -17.12 -11.84
CA GLU A 117 -8.80 -16.42 -11.52
C GLU A 117 -8.58 -15.39 -10.38
N GLN A 118 -7.85 -15.78 -9.33
CA GLN A 118 -7.52 -14.88 -8.23
C GLN A 118 -6.62 -13.73 -8.69
N ILE A 119 -5.64 -14.02 -9.54
CA ILE A 119 -4.75 -13.02 -10.15
C ILE A 119 -5.56 -12.05 -11.02
N ALA A 120 -6.47 -12.56 -11.87
CA ALA A 120 -7.35 -11.71 -12.68
C ALA A 120 -8.23 -10.82 -11.79
N GLY A 121 -8.80 -11.38 -10.72
CA GLY A 121 -9.59 -10.63 -9.73
C GLY A 121 -8.79 -9.50 -9.06
N TYR A 122 -7.50 -9.73 -8.75
CA TYR A 122 -6.61 -8.66 -8.29
C TYR A 122 -6.49 -7.50 -9.29
N GLY A 123 -6.34 -7.84 -10.59
CA GLY A 123 -6.29 -6.85 -11.65
C GLY A 123 -7.56 -6.01 -11.75
N GLU A 124 -8.72 -6.66 -11.78
CA GLU A 124 -10.03 -6.00 -11.85
C GLU A 124 -10.27 -5.07 -10.63
N LEU A 125 -9.91 -5.55 -9.42
CA LEU A 125 -10.03 -4.77 -8.19
C LEU A 125 -9.12 -3.54 -8.24
N SER A 126 -7.89 -3.71 -8.72
CA SER A 126 -6.90 -2.62 -8.84
C SER A 126 -7.33 -1.56 -9.86
N GLU A 127 -7.90 -1.97 -11.00
CA GLU A 127 -8.44 -1.03 -11.99
C GLU A 127 -9.60 -0.21 -11.42
N LYS A 128 -10.54 -0.83 -10.70
CA LYS A 128 -11.65 -0.15 -10.02
C LYS A 128 -11.13 0.82 -8.95
N ALA A 129 -10.15 0.38 -8.17
CA ALA A 129 -9.52 1.21 -7.15
C ALA A 129 -8.89 2.46 -7.75
N LEU A 130 -8.07 2.31 -8.78
CA LEU A 130 -7.44 3.42 -9.49
C LEU A 130 -8.49 4.36 -10.08
N ALA A 131 -9.53 3.82 -10.71
CA ALA A 131 -10.63 4.62 -11.30
C ALA A 131 -11.43 5.41 -10.26
N SER A 132 -11.39 5.04 -8.98
CA SER A 132 -12.06 5.80 -7.90
C SER A 132 -11.47 7.19 -7.68
N GLY A 133 -10.19 7.39 -8.03
CA GLY A 133 -9.48 8.68 -7.94
C GLY A 133 -9.16 9.16 -6.52
N ILE A 134 -9.29 8.31 -5.50
CA ILE A 134 -9.03 8.71 -4.11
C ILE A 134 -7.61 8.41 -3.63
N TYR A 135 -6.86 7.57 -4.35
CA TYR A 135 -5.53 7.12 -3.95
C TYR A 135 -4.42 7.96 -4.57
N SER A 136 -3.46 8.34 -3.74
CA SER A 136 -2.30 9.14 -4.14
C SER A 136 -1.14 8.32 -4.72
N CYS A 137 -1.10 7.02 -4.41
CA CYS A 137 -0.10 6.07 -4.88
C CYS A 137 -0.64 4.64 -4.75
N PHE A 138 -0.17 3.73 -5.60
CA PHE A 138 -0.42 2.30 -5.48
C PHE A 138 0.80 1.62 -4.85
N ALA A 139 0.67 1.25 -3.57
CA ALA A 139 1.68 0.55 -2.79
C ALA A 139 1.85 -0.89 -3.28
N HIS A 140 3.10 -1.36 -3.36
CA HIS A 140 3.48 -2.73 -3.75
C HIS A 140 2.53 -3.38 -4.79
N PRO A 141 2.34 -2.78 -5.99
CA PRO A 141 1.41 -3.29 -7.00
C PRO A 141 1.77 -4.69 -7.52
N ASP A 142 2.91 -5.21 -7.10
CA ASP A 142 3.49 -6.51 -7.42
C ASP A 142 3.18 -7.60 -6.39
N ILE A 143 2.41 -7.33 -5.33
CA ILE A 143 2.14 -8.26 -4.22
C ILE A 143 1.59 -9.61 -4.70
N TYR A 144 0.72 -9.62 -5.72
CA TYR A 144 0.09 -10.81 -6.28
C TYR A 144 1.06 -11.75 -7.03
N ALA A 145 2.27 -11.28 -7.33
CA ALA A 145 3.33 -12.04 -8.00
C ALA A 145 4.61 -12.13 -7.15
N ARG A 146 4.56 -11.67 -5.89
CA ARG A 146 5.72 -11.62 -4.99
C ARG A 146 6.37 -12.98 -4.80
N GLY A 147 7.67 -13.09 -5.07
CA GLY A 147 8.44 -14.32 -4.92
C GLY A 147 8.25 -15.37 -6.02
N MET A 148 7.48 -15.08 -7.06
CA MET A 148 7.37 -15.99 -8.22
C MET A 148 8.71 -16.10 -8.96
N THR A 149 8.99 -17.29 -9.50
CA THR A 149 10.16 -17.57 -10.34
C THR A 149 9.81 -17.56 -11.84
N GLU A 150 8.52 -17.73 -12.16
CA GLU A 150 7.96 -17.71 -13.52
C GLU A 150 6.65 -16.94 -13.52
N LEU A 151 6.40 -16.19 -14.60
CA LEU A 151 5.18 -15.40 -14.76
C LEU A 151 4.28 -15.99 -15.82
N SER A 152 3.03 -16.31 -15.46
CA SER A 152 2.01 -16.71 -16.42
C SER A 152 1.58 -15.52 -17.31
N ASP A 153 0.88 -15.83 -18.41
CA ASP A 153 0.29 -14.79 -19.27
C ASP A 153 -0.74 -13.95 -18.51
N THR A 154 -1.44 -14.54 -17.56
CA THR A 154 -2.39 -13.85 -16.67
C THR A 154 -1.69 -12.81 -15.83
N VAL A 155 -0.57 -13.16 -15.16
CA VAL A 155 0.25 -12.22 -14.37
C VAL A 155 0.69 -11.04 -15.22
N ARG A 156 1.24 -11.30 -16.41
CA ARG A 156 1.70 -10.25 -17.34
C ARG A 156 0.55 -9.36 -17.81
N SER A 157 -0.60 -9.95 -18.11
CA SER A 157 -1.79 -9.21 -18.54
C SER A 157 -2.29 -8.26 -17.47
N VAL A 158 -2.35 -8.72 -16.21
CA VAL A 158 -2.73 -7.92 -15.05
C VAL A 158 -1.75 -6.76 -14.84
N ALA A 159 -0.44 -7.02 -14.92
CA ALA A 159 0.57 -5.95 -14.81
C ALA A 159 0.37 -4.84 -15.86
N ARG A 160 0.10 -5.22 -17.13
CA ARG A 160 -0.19 -4.25 -18.20
C ARG A 160 -1.49 -3.49 -17.97
N SER A 161 -2.53 -4.13 -17.42
CA SER A 161 -3.79 -3.45 -17.12
C SER A 161 -3.63 -2.42 -16.00
N ILE A 162 -2.91 -2.79 -14.93
CA ILE A 162 -2.54 -1.86 -13.84
C ILE A 162 -1.73 -0.68 -14.39
N SER A 163 -0.73 -0.95 -15.24
CA SER A 163 0.08 0.09 -15.88
C SER A 163 -0.78 1.11 -16.62
N ARG A 164 -1.74 0.64 -17.44
CA ARG A 164 -2.65 1.52 -18.19
C ARG A 164 -3.55 2.34 -17.27
N ALA A 165 -4.15 1.69 -16.28
CA ALA A 165 -5.06 2.35 -15.34
C ALA A 165 -4.32 3.42 -14.52
N ALA A 166 -3.16 3.10 -13.97
CA ALA A 166 -2.32 4.02 -13.22
C ALA A 166 -1.85 5.22 -14.07
N SER A 167 -1.46 4.96 -15.33
CA SER A 167 -1.08 6.02 -16.28
C SER A 167 -2.24 6.97 -16.58
N VAL A 168 -3.45 6.44 -16.81
CA VAL A 168 -4.66 7.26 -17.10
C VAL A 168 -5.05 8.11 -15.91
N MET A 169 -4.95 7.58 -14.71
CA MET A 169 -5.33 8.26 -13.46
C MET A 169 -4.21 9.11 -12.87
N ASP A 170 -3.01 9.12 -13.49
CA ASP A 170 -1.80 9.79 -13.01
C ASP A 170 -1.39 9.37 -11.58
N VAL A 171 -1.68 8.11 -11.20
CA VAL A 171 -1.33 7.52 -9.91
C VAL A 171 0.02 6.81 -10.03
N PRO A 172 1.04 7.22 -9.25
CA PRO A 172 2.33 6.52 -9.27
C PRO A 172 2.23 5.11 -8.71
N LEU A 173 3.06 4.20 -9.25
CA LEU A 173 3.29 2.87 -8.70
C LEU A 173 4.48 2.89 -7.74
N GLU A 174 4.37 2.22 -6.62
CA GLU A 174 5.47 2.06 -5.67
C GLU A 174 6.39 0.89 -6.06
N LEU A 175 7.66 1.17 -6.28
CA LEU A 175 8.70 0.16 -6.23
C LEU A 175 9.04 -0.09 -4.76
N ASN A 176 8.49 -1.17 -4.22
CA ASN A 176 8.54 -1.49 -2.79
C ASN A 176 9.85 -2.20 -2.44
N ILE A 177 10.60 -1.69 -1.46
CA ILE A 177 11.90 -2.24 -1.05
C ILE A 177 11.78 -3.68 -0.54
N PRO A 178 10.84 -4.04 0.37
CA PRO A 178 10.65 -5.43 0.80
C PRO A 178 10.38 -6.41 -0.35
N SER A 179 9.59 -6.02 -1.36
CA SER A 179 9.38 -6.85 -2.56
C SER A 179 10.66 -7.04 -3.36
N PHE A 180 11.44 -5.98 -3.53
CA PHE A 180 12.72 -6.04 -4.23
C PHE A 180 13.74 -6.89 -3.48
N GLU A 181 13.84 -6.77 -2.16
CA GLU A 181 14.73 -7.59 -1.32
C GLU A 181 14.37 -9.07 -1.45
N LEU A 182 13.09 -9.43 -1.41
CA LEU A 182 12.65 -10.80 -1.64
C LEU A 182 13.01 -11.28 -3.06
N ALA A 183 12.85 -10.44 -4.06
CA ALA A 183 13.23 -10.78 -5.44
C ALA A 183 14.74 -11.07 -5.57
N CYS A 184 15.59 -10.42 -4.78
CA CYS A 184 17.04 -10.65 -4.77
C CYS A 184 17.46 -11.97 -4.11
N CYS A 185 16.55 -12.76 -3.56
CA CYS A 185 16.89 -14.04 -2.91
C CYS A 185 17.37 -15.13 -3.90
N SER A 186 17.00 -15.05 -5.18
CA SER A 186 17.50 -15.94 -6.23
C SER A 186 17.57 -15.25 -7.60
N PRO A 187 18.42 -15.73 -8.53
CA PRO A 187 18.45 -15.23 -9.91
C PRO A 187 17.10 -15.38 -10.64
N GLU A 188 16.36 -16.46 -10.36
CA GLU A 188 15.07 -16.76 -10.97
C GLU A 188 14.01 -15.78 -10.52
N THR A 189 13.88 -15.54 -9.20
CA THR A 189 12.95 -14.55 -8.64
C THR A 189 13.29 -13.14 -9.12
N LEU A 190 14.57 -12.77 -9.18
CA LEU A 190 14.98 -11.46 -9.67
C LEU A 190 14.64 -11.27 -11.16
N THR A 191 14.79 -12.33 -11.97
CA THR A 191 14.45 -12.30 -13.40
C THR A 191 12.94 -12.13 -13.58
N ALA A 192 12.13 -12.88 -12.84
CA ALA A 192 10.68 -12.76 -12.87
C ALA A 192 10.22 -11.37 -12.42
N TYR A 193 10.78 -10.86 -11.34
CA TYR A 193 10.49 -9.52 -10.81
C TYR A 193 10.80 -8.41 -11.82
N ARG A 194 11.96 -8.47 -12.48
CA ARG A 194 12.31 -7.50 -13.53
C ARG A 194 11.33 -7.55 -14.68
N THR A 195 10.99 -8.76 -15.14
CA THR A 195 9.99 -8.94 -16.21
C THR A 195 8.62 -8.40 -15.80
N LEU A 196 8.18 -8.61 -14.56
CA LEU A 196 6.94 -8.04 -14.04
C LEU A 196 6.96 -6.50 -14.10
N TRP A 197 8.07 -5.89 -13.68
CA TRP A 197 8.21 -4.43 -13.70
C TRP A 197 8.31 -3.87 -15.13
N GLU A 198 8.87 -4.62 -16.09
CA GLU A 198 8.80 -4.25 -17.52
C GLU A 198 7.34 -4.15 -17.99
N GLU A 199 6.46 -5.07 -17.54
CA GLU A 199 5.03 -5.05 -17.86
C GLU A 199 4.29 -3.91 -17.10
N LEU A 200 4.62 -3.67 -15.83
CA LEU A 200 4.06 -2.55 -15.03
C LEU A 200 4.48 -1.18 -15.61
N LEU A 201 5.56 -1.11 -16.36
CA LEU A 201 6.05 0.09 -17.04
C LEU A 201 5.69 0.14 -18.53
N SER A 202 4.80 -0.71 -18.99
CA SER A 202 4.37 -0.76 -20.41
C SER A 202 3.59 0.48 -20.87
N SER A 203 3.08 1.29 -19.94
CA SER A 203 2.49 2.61 -20.17
C SER A 203 3.34 3.71 -19.50
N PRO A 204 3.20 4.98 -19.88
CA PRO A 204 3.88 6.09 -19.20
C PRO A 204 3.32 6.30 -17.78
N VAL A 205 3.86 5.59 -16.80
CA VAL A 205 3.47 5.65 -15.40
C VAL A 205 4.63 6.21 -14.56
N LYS A 206 4.30 7.00 -13.54
CA LYS A 206 5.27 7.46 -12.55
C LYS A 206 5.61 6.32 -11.58
N VAL A 207 6.86 6.30 -11.12
CA VAL A 207 7.31 5.35 -10.10
C VAL A 207 7.88 6.12 -8.93
N ILE A 208 7.53 5.70 -7.72
CA ILE A 208 8.16 6.16 -6.48
C ILE A 208 8.84 4.98 -5.79
N LEU A 209 9.88 5.26 -5.03
CA LEU A 209 10.51 4.25 -4.19
C LEU A 209 9.86 4.28 -2.81
N GLY A 210 9.31 3.15 -2.37
CA GLY A 210 8.72 2.99 -1.04
C GLY A 210 9.56 2.11 -0.14
N ILE A 211 9.71 2.51 1.12
CA ILE A 211 10.49 1.77 2.11
C ILE A 211 9.61 0.75 2.84
N ASP A 212 8.34 1.08 3.03
CA ASP A 212 7.36 0.24 3.76
C ASP A 212 7.94 -0.23 5.10
N ALA A 213 8.41 0.73 5.90
CA ALA A 213 9.23 0.47 7.08
C ALA A 213 8.40 -0.05 8.25
N HIS A 214 8.68 -1.28 8.68
CA HIS A 214 8.07 -1.92 9.85
C HIS A 214 9.00 -1.97 11.07
N ASN A 215 10.19 -1.37 10.96
CA ASN A 215 11.18 -1.29 12.05
C ASN A 215 11.98 0.02 11.91
N PRO A 216 12.08 0.85 12.96
CA PRO A 216 12.81 2.13 12.92
C PRO A 216 14.33 1.99 13.00
N ARG A 217 14.88 0.78 12.98
CA ARG A 217 16.32 0.50 13.11
C ARG A 217 17.00 0.34 11.78
#